data_26e06997d16d2f5ae2807288b5d4f2fe
#
_entry.id   26e06997d16d2f5ae2807288b5d4f2fe
#
_cell.length_a   1.000
_cell.length_b   1.000
_cell.length_c   1.000
_cell.angle_alpha   90.00
_cell.angle_beta   90.00
_cell.angle_gamma   90.00
#
_symmetry.space_group_name_H-M   'P 1'
#
loop_
_entity.id
_entity.type
_entity.pdbx_description
1 polymer ?
#
loop_
_entity_poly.entity_id
_entity_poly.type
_entity_poly.pdbx_seq_one_letter_code
_entity_poly.pdbx_strand_id
1 'polypeptide(L)'
;AISVYAAGFGIGAVLGGMFAVMLQGEYGWRSVFLAGAILTVLLLVVLFIWLPESIDFLTSKQPKNAEVRLNLIAKRIGLAGDWKLPEKAEKVKTKLPISQLFSEKYLHSTLLIWAAFFAIMFSFYFISSWTPALLKEAGMTTEQSVSVGMMISLGGTCGALIYGLLASRWTARGVLILFTILSSAAIITFILSSSILWIAMVFGILVGALMNGCISGLYTLNPLTYDADI
;
A
#
# COMPACT_ATOMS: atom_id res chain seq x y z
N ALA A 1 6.68 -9.56 -3.28
CA ALA A 1 5.25 -9.71 -2.94
C ALA A 1 4.62 -8.38 -2.50
N ILE A 2 5.18 -7.70 -1.48
CA ILE A 2 4.65 -6.43 -0.92
C ILE A 2 4.47 -5.35 -1.99
N SER A 3 5.47 -5.15 -2.86
CA SER A 3 5.44 -4.14 -3.92
C SER A 3 4.35 -4.40 -4.97
N VAL A 4 4.05 -5.67 -5.26
CA VAL A 4 2.97 -6.06 -6.18
C VAL A 4 1.61 -5.78 -5.54
N TYR A 5 1.46 -6.08 -4.25
CA TYR A 5 0.26 -5.73 -3.50
C TYR A 5 0.03 -4.20 -3.47
N ALA A 6 1.08 -3.43 -3.19
CA ALA A 6 1.01 -1.97 -3.16
C ALA A 6 0.63 -1.36 -4.52
N ALA A 7 1.03 -1.99 -5.63
CA ALA A 7 0.64 -1.56 -6.97
C ALA A 7 -0.88 -1.64 -7.20
N GLY A 8 -1.56 -2.62 -6.61
CA GLY A 8 -3.02 -2.74 -6.67
C GLY A 8 -3.76 -1.52 -6.14
N PHE A 9 -3.24 -0.88 -5.11
CA PHE A 9 -3.80 0.36 -4.57
C PHE A 9 -3.82 1.50 -5.61
N GLY A 10 -2.71 1.69 -6.32
CA GLY A 10 -2.61 2.74 -7.34
C GLY A 10 -3.53 2.48 -8.54
N ILE A 11 -3.63 1.22 -8.99
CA ILE A 11 -4.57 0.83 -10.05
C ILE A 11 -6.00 1.10 -9.62
N GLY A 12 -6.37 0.71 -8.39
CA GLY A 12 -7.69 0.96 -7.82
C GLY A 12 -8.02 2.46 -7.73
N ALA A 13 -7.05 3.29 -7.36
CA ALA A 13 -7.23 4.74 -7.30
C ALA A 13 -7.46 5.37 -8.68
N VAL A 14 -6.71 4.93 -9.71
CA VAL A 14 -6.91 5.40 -11.10
C VAL A 14 -8.29 5.00 -11.63
N LEU A 15 -8.65 3.72 -11.52
CA LEU A 15 -9.94 3.24 -11.98
C LEU A 15 -11.10 3.91 -11.21
N GLY A 16 -10.97 4.02 -9.88
CA GLY A 16 -11.96 4.71 -9.04
C GLY A 16 -12.13 6.18 -9.41
N GLY A 17 -11.02 6.87 -9.71
CA GLY A 17 -11.05 8.26 -10.19
C GLY A 17 -11.77 8.40 -11.55
N MET A 18 -11.48 7.51 -12.50
CA MET A 18 -12.16 7.49 -13.80
C MET A 18 -13.67 7.25 -13.65
N PHE A 19 -14.07 6.25 -12.86
CA PHE A 19 -15.48 5.99 -12.57
C PHE A 19 -16.16 7.17 -11.85
N ALA A 20 -15.45 7.81 -10.92
CA ALA A 20 -15.98 8.98 -10.22
C ALA A 20 -16.29 10.12 -11.17
N VAL A 21 -15.38 10.45 -12.10
CA VAL A 21 -15.59 11.50 -13.11
C VAL A 21 -16.79 11.19 -14.00
N MET A 22 -16.88 9.95 -14.50
CA MET A 22 -17.99 9.53 -15.37
C MET A 22 -19.35 9.60 -14.66
N LEU A 23 -19.42 9.06 -13.45
CA LEU A 23 -20.70 9.01 -12.71
C LEU A 23 -21.11 10.38 -12.17
N GLN A 24 -20.16 11.19 -11.73
CA GLN A 24 -20.46 12.50 -11.17
C GLN A 24 -21.05 13.45 -12.20
N GLY A 25 -20.61 13.38 -13.46
CA GLY A 25 -21.09 14.24 -14.53
C GLY A 25 -22.57 14.01 -14.89
N GLU A 26 -23.02 12.74 -14.91
CA GLU A 26 -24.37 12.37 -15.30
C GLU A 26 -25.36 12.22 -14.12
N TYR A 27 -24.90 11.63 -13.03
CA TYR A 27 -25.77 11.21 -11.90
C TYR A 27 -25.46 11.91 -10.58
N GLY A 28 -24.51 12.86 -10.57
CA GLY A 28 -24.10 13.61 -9.39
C GLY A 28 -23.24 12.81 -8.41
N TRP A 29 -22.70 13.46 -7.38
CA TRP A 29 -21.72 12.90 -6.46
C TRP A 29 -22.22 11.69 -5.65
N ARG A 30 -23.54 11.62 -5.38
CA ARG A 30 -24.13 10.48 -4.62
C ARG A 30 -24.00 9.16 -5.34
N SER A 31 -24.06 9.17 -6.68
CA SER A 31 -23.90 7.96 -7.49
C SER A 31 -22.52 7.31 -7.34
N VAL A 32 -21.48 8.12 -7.13
CA VAL A 32 -20.10 7.62 -6.92
C VAL A 32 -20.03 6.80 -5.63
N PHE A 33 -20.62 7.29 -4.54
CA PHE A 33 -20.68 6.56 -3.27
C PHE A 33 -21.52 5.29 -3.36
N LEU A 34 -22.66 5.36 -4.06
CA LEU A 34 -23.52 4.20 -4.26
C LEU A 34 -22.81 3.10 -5.07
N ALA A 35 -22.14 3.48 -6.16
CA ALA A 35 -21.37 2.56 -6.99
C ALA A 35 -20.21 1.93 -6.18
N GLY A 36 -19.50 2.72 -5.37
CA GLY A 36 -18.46 2.23 -4.47
C GLY A 36 -19.00 1.21 -3.46
N ALA A 37 -20.16 1.49 -2.86
CA ALA A 37 -20.82 0.57 -1.92
C ALA A 37 -21.20 -0.75 -2.59
N ILE A 38 -21.83 -0.70 -3.79
CA ILE A 38 -22.20 -1.90 -4.56
C ILE A 38 -20.95 -2.72 -4.89
N LEU A 39 -19.89 -2.07 -5.38
CA LEU A 39 -18.63 -2.75 -5.72
C LEU A 39 -18.02 -3.44 -4.51
N THR A 40 -18.06 -2.79 -3.34
CA THR A 40 -17.55 -3.36 -2.08
C THR A 40 -18.33 -4.61 -1.67
N VAL A 41 -19.67 -4.58 -1.79
CA VAL A 41 -20.51 -5.75 -1.49
C VAL A 41 -20.22 -6.89 -2.46
N LEU A 42 -20.10 -6.61 -3.76
CA LEU A 42 -19.73 -7.62 -4.77
C LEU A 42 -18.35 -8.22 -4.46
N LEU A 43 -17.38 -7.39 -4.12
CA LEU A 43 -16.04 -7.85 -3.73
C LEU A 43 -16.09 -8.74 -2.49
N LEU A 44 -16.91 -8.39 -1.49
CA LEU A 44 -17.10 -9.21 -0.29
C LEU A 44 -17.60 -10.61 -0.64
N VAL A 45 -18.56 -10.73 -1.55
CA VAL A 45 -19.05 -12.02 -2.04
C VAL A 45 -17.94 -12.81 -2.73
N VAL A 46 -17.16 -12.15 -3.60
CA VAL A 46 -16.02 -12.77 -4.30
C VAL A 46 -14.96 -13.26 -3.30
N LEU A 47 -14.61 -12.45 -2.31
CA LEU A 47 -13.65 -12.83 -1.27
C LEU A 47 -14.14 -14.01 -0.45
N PHE A 48 -15.42 -14.02 -0.08
CA PHE A 48 -16.00 -15.10 0.71
C PHE A 48 -15.97 -16.46 -0.03
N ILE A 49 -16.14 -16.44 -1.36
CA ILE A 49 -16.16 -17.67 -2.18
C ILE A 49 -14.75 -18.12 -2.59
N TRP A 50 -13.85 -17.17 -2.90
CA TRP A 50 -12.60 -17.47 -3.59
C TRP A 50 -11.35 -17.33 -2.72
N LEU A 51 -11.40 -16.53 -1.65
CA LEU A 51 -10.23 -16.34 -0.79
C LEU A 51 -10.07 -17.55 0.14
N PRO A 52 -9.00 -18.36 -0.03
CA PRO A 52 -8.71 -19.45 0.88
C PRO A 52 -8.25 -18.93 2.24
N GLU A 53 -8.38 -19.77 3.25
CA GLU A 53 -7.88 -19.47 4.59
C GLU A 53 -6.35 -19.32 4.60
N SER A 54 -5.81 -18.48 5.49
CA SER A 54 -4.37 -18.31 5.64
C SER A 54 -3.68 -19.60 6.08
N ILE A 55 -2.54 -19.92 5.46
CA ILE A 55 -1.71 -21.07 5.85
C ILE A 55 -1.27 -20.92 7.31
N ASP A 56 -0.85 -19.74 7.74
CA ASP A 56 -0.46 -19.46 9.11
C ASP A 56 -1.61 -19.68 10.10
N PHE A 57 -2.83 -19.31 9.73
CA PHE A 57 -4.00 -19.60 10.56
C PHE A 57 -4.27 -21.10 10.64
N LEU A 58 -4.19 -21.83 9.51
CA LEU A 58 -4.41 -23.26 9.47
C LEU A 58 -3.37 -24.03 10.29
N THR A 59 -2.10 -23.63 10.24
CA THR A 59 -1.01 -24.28 10.98
C THR A 59 -0.99 -23.92 12.45
N SER A 60 -1.29 -22.66 12.82
CA SER A 60 -1.22 -22.18 14.19
C SER A 60 -2.48 -22.48 15.01
N LYS A 61 -3.67 -22.33 14.44
CA LYS A 61 -4.95 -22.55 15.12
C LYS A 61 -5.51 -23.95 14.94
N GLN A 62 -5.12 -24.64 13.88
CA GLN A 62 -5.53 -26.00 13.54
C GLN A 62 -7.06 -26.23 13.74
N PRO A 63 -7.92 -25.50 13.02
CA PRO A 63 -9.35 -25.72 13.06
C PRO A 63 -9.72 -27.10 12.52
N LYS A 64 -10.95 -27.54 12.75
CA LYS A 64 -11.45 -28.80 12.18
C LYS A 64 -11.21 -28.80 10.65
N ASN A 65 -10.63 -29.90 10.11
CA ASN A 65 -10.27 -30.07 8.70
C ASN A 65 -9.11 -29.18 8.20
N ALA A 66 -8.25 -28.68 9.09
CA ALA A 66 -7.11 -27.83 8.69
C ALA A 66 -6.17 -28.54 7.69
N GLU A 67 -5.89 -29.84 7.86
CA GLU A 67 -5.05 -30.62 6.93
C GLU A 67 -5.66 -30.71 5.54
N VAL A 68 -6.96 -30.97 5.44
CA VAL A 68 -7.68 -31.03 4.16
C VAL A 68 -7.62 -29.68 3.45
N ARG A 69 -7.83 -28.59 4.17
CA ARG A 69 -7.75 -27.22 3.63
C ARG A 69 -6.32 -26.88 3.20
N LEU A 70 -5.32 -27.24 4.00
CA LEU A 70 -3.91 -27.04 3.68
C LEU A 70 -3.53 -27.77 2.38
N ASN A 71 -3.92 -29.03 2.24
CA ASN A 71 -3.64 -29.83 1.04
C ASN A 71 -4.40 -29.30 -0.20
N LEU A 72 -5.61 -28.77 -0.04
CA LEU A 72 -6.33 -28.10 -1.14
C LEU A 72 -5.60 -26.83 -1.59
N ILE A 73 -5.09 -26.02 -0.66
CA ILE A 73 -4.30 -24.83 -0.99
C ILE A 73 -3.01 -25.22 -1.68
N ALA A 74 -2.25 -26.20 -1.12
CA ALA A 74 -1.01 -26.71 -1.70
C ALA A 74 -1.22 -27.19 -3.14
N LYS A 75 -2.30 -27.93 -3.40
CA LYS A 75 -2.66 -28.38 -4.75
C LYS A 75 -2.96 -27.22 -5.70
N ARG A 76 -3.63 -26.16 -5.23
CA ARG A 76 -3.92 -24.95 -6.04
C ARG A 76 -2.65 -24.18 -6.43
N ILE A 77 -1.64 -24.15 -5.58
CA ILE A 77 -0.36 -23.46 -5.85
C ILE A 77 0.69 -24.37 -6.50
N GLY A 78 0.31 -25.60 -6.92
CA GLY A 78 1.20 -26.51 -7.63
C GLY A 78 2.20 -27.24 -6.76
N LEU A 79 2.06 -27.21 -5.43
CA LEU A 79 2.88 -27.98 -4.51
C LEU A 79 2.29 -29.39 -4.38
N ALA A 80 2.93 -30.37 -5.03
CA ALA A 80 2.57 -31.78 -4.89
C ALA A 80 3.08 -32.31 -3.55
N GLY A 81 2.21 -32.97 -2.75
CA GLY A 81 2.60 -33.62 -1.51
C GLY A 81 1.43 -33.75 -0.54
N ASP A 82 1.57 -34.65 0.39
CA ASP A 82 0.62 -34.82 1.51
C ASP A 82 1.18 -34.02 2.71
N TRP A 83 0.70 -32.78 2.84
CA TRP A 83 1.19 -31.87 3.86
C TRP A 83 0.46 -32.16 5.17
N LYS A 84 1.23 -32.60 6.16
CA LYS A 84 0.73 -32.80 7.54
C LYS A 84 0.89 -31.52 8.31
N LEU A 85 -0.07 -31.26 9.21
CA LEU A 85 0.08 -30.18 10.16
C LEU A 85 1.27 -30.49 11.08
N PRO A 86 2.10 -29.48 11.42
CA PRO A 86 3.10 -29.66 12.45
C PRO A 86 2.40 -30.13 13.73
N GLU A 87 3.06 -31.03 14.47
CA GLU A 87 2.58 -31.37 15.83
C GLU A 87 2.27 -30.05 16.55
N LYS A 88 1.11 -30.03 17.23
CA LYS A 88 0.76 -28.86 18.02
C LYS A 88 1.92 -28.59 18.96
N ALA A 89 2.84 -27.75 18.54
CA ALA A 89 3.85 -27.23 19.43
C ALA A 89 3.07 -26.75 20.65
N GLU A 90 3.37 -27.29 21.82
CA GLU A 90 2.87 -26.73 23.07
C GLU A 90 3.01 -25.23 22.91
N LYS A 91 1.89 -24.56 22.90
CA LYS A 91 1.90 -23.10 22.78
C LYS A 91 2.78 -22.61 23.91
N VAL A 92 4.05 -22.43 23.63
CA VAL A 92 4.78 -21.41 24.33
C VAL A 92 3.95 -20.16 24.06
N LYS A 93 3.06 -19.87 25.01
CA LYS A 93 2.27 -18.63 25.04
C LYS A 93 3.24 -17.49 25.32
N THR A 94 4.21 -17.31 24.46
CA THR A 94 4.90 -16.06 24.37
C THR A 94 3.92 -15.11 23.66
N LYS A 95 2.83 -14.77 24.40
CA LYS A 95 2.24 -13.47 24.17
C LYS A 95 3.32 -12.51 24.59
N LEU A 96 4.21 -12.21 23.65
CA LEU A 96 5.16 -11.13 23.84
C LEU A 96 4.29 -9.89 24.07
N PRO A 97 4.28 -9.33 25.28
CA PRO A 97 3.43 -8.19 25.54
C PRO A 97 3.86 -7.06 24.63
N ILE A 98 2.91 -6.30 24.10
CA ILE A 98 3.17 -5.09 23.28
C ILE A 98 4.22 -4.19 23.96
N SER A 99 4.34 -4.26 25.28
CA SER A 99 5.39 -3.59 26.06
C SER A 99 6.82 -3.96 25.63
N GLN A 100 7.07 -5.09 24.99
CA GLN A 100 8.40 -5.43 24.49
C GLN A 100 8.86 -4.52 23.35
N LEU A 101 7.95 -3.96 22.56
CA LEU A 101 8.27 -2.95 21.56
C LEU A 101 8.86 -1.68 22.21
N PHE A 102 8.56 -1.45 23.47
CA PHE A 102 9.06 -0.32 24.28
C PHE A 102 10.20 -0.71 25.19
N SER A 103 10.78 -1.91 25.04
CA SER A 103 12.01 -2.29 25.74
C SER A 103 13.19 -1.49 25.24
N GLU A 104 14.24 -1.34 26.06
CA GLU A 104 15.47 -0.62 25.71
C GLU A 104 16.07 -1.08 24.38
N LYS A 105 15.93 -2.37 24.04
CA LYS A 105 16.43 -2.96 22.79
C LYS A 105 15.72 -2.41 21.54
N TYR A 106 14.40 -2.21 21.59
CA TYR A 106 13.59 -1.88 20.42
C TYR A 106 13.03 -0.45 20.43
N LEU A 107 13.02 0.22 21.57
CA LEU A 107 12.42 1.55 21.74
C LEU A 107 12.87 2.55 20.67
N HIS A 108 14.18 2.65 20.47
CA HIS A 108 14.74 3.58 19.49
C HIS A 108 14.27 3.27 18.07
N SER A 109 14.33 2.01 17.67
CA SER A 109 13.90 1.56 16.34
C SER A 109 12.39 1.75 16.16
N THR A 110 11.59 1.44 17.17
CA THR A 110 10.14 1.62 17.16
C THR A 110 9.76 3.09 16.98
N LEU A 111 10.36 3.98 17.75
CA LEU A 111 10.09 5.42 17.65
C LEU A 111 10.53 5.99 16.29
N LEU A 112 11.67 5.56 15.75
CA LEU A 112 12.12 5.98 14.43
C LEU A 112 11.18 5.49 13.32
N ILE A 113 10.74 4.23 13.36
CA ILE A 113 9.80 3.69 12.40
C ILE A 113 8.46 4.43 12.48
N TRP A 114 7.95 4.69 13.70
CA TRP A 114 6.71 5.44 13.87
C TRP A 114 6.82 6.86 13.35
N ALA A 115 7.92 7.56 13.65
CA ALA A 115 8.16 8.90 13.13
C ALA A 115 8.25 8.92 11.60
N ALA A 116 8.94 7.94 11.01
CA ALA A 116 9.06 7.80 9.56
C ALA A 116 7.69 7.49 8.91
N PHE A 117 6.91 6.56 9.48
CA PHE A 117 5.55 6.29 9.02
C PHE A 117 4.66 7.53 9.11
N PHE A 118 4.70 8.21 10.25
CA PHE A 118 3.91 9.43 10.44
C PHE A 118 4.27 10.47 9.37
N ALA A 119 5.55 10.77 9.18
CA ALA A 119 5.99 11.79 8.24
C ALA A 119 5.63 11.44 6.77
N ILE A 120 5.86 10.18 6.36
CA ILE A 120 5.56 9.73 4.99
C ILE A 120 4.05 9.69 4.76
N MET A 121 3.26 9.15 5.70
CA MET A 121 1.80 9.09 5.57
C MET A 121 1.18 10.49 5.61
N PHE A 122 1.65 11.36 6.50
CA PHE A 122 1.22 12.76 6.53
C PHE A 122 1.43 13.43 5.17
N SER A 123 2.64 13.31 4.60
CA SER A 123 2.98 13.87 3.30
C SER A 123 2.13 13.27 2.17
N PHE A 124 1.94 11.95 2.18
CA PHE A 124 1.13 11.25 1.18
C PHE A 124 -0.33 11.70 1.20
N TYR A 125 -0.96 11.69 2.37
CA TYR A 125 -2.35 12.11 2.50
C TYR A 125 -2.53 13.60 2.24
N PHE A 126 -1.59 14.44 2.67
CA PHE A 126 -1.62 15.86 2.36
C PHE A 126 -1.60 16.09 0.84
N ILE A 127 -0.64 15.50 0.12
CA ILE A 127 -0.54 15.62 -1.33
C ILE A 127 -1.79 15.07 -2.01
N SER A 128 -2.23 13.87 -1.65
CA SER A 128 -3.38 13.22 -2.30
C SER A 128 -4.68 14.00 -2.11
N SER A 129 -4.89 14.60 -0.94
CA SER A 129 -6.13 15.30 -0.60
C SER A 129 -6.14 16.75 -1.05
N TRP A 130 -4.99 17.44 -0.95
CA TRP A 130 -4.94 18.89 -1.19
C TRP A 130 -4.51 19.27 -2.59
N THR A 131 -3.78 18.41 -3.31
CA THR A 131 -3.33 18.73 -4.67
C THR A 131 -4.45 19.17 -5.60
N PRO A 132 -5.62 18.51 -5.69
CA PRO A 132 -6.71 18.97 -6.56
C PRO A 132 -7.24 20.36 -6.17
N ALA A 133 -7.34 20.65 -4.89
CA ALA A 133 -7.80 21.95 -4.39
C ALA A 133 -6.79 23.06 -4.71
N LEU A 134 -5.52 22.84 -4.43
CA LEU A 134 -4.44 23.80 -4.68
C LEU A 134 -4.25 24.10 -6.18
N LEU A 135 -4.36 23.07 -7.03
CA LEU A 135 -4.29 23.27 -8.48
C LEU A 135 -5.47 24.06 -9.03
N LYS A 136 -6.65 23.88 -8.42
CA LYS A 136 -7.82 24.67 -8.77
C LYS A 136 -7.67 26.15 -8.36
N GLU A 137 -7.11 26.41 -7.20
CA GLU A 137 -6.74 27.78 -6.77
C GLU A 137 -5.66 28.40 -7.66
N ALA A 138 -4.75 27.58 -8.20
CA ALA A 138 -3.76 27.99 -9.18
C ALA A 138 -4.33 28.26 -10.59
N GLY A 139 -5.67 28.18 -10.78
CA GLY A 139 -6.37 28.51 -12.02
C GLY A 139 -6.66 27.31 -12.92
N MET A 140 -6.41 26.08 -12.49
CA MET A 140 -6.77 24.89 -13.27
C MET A 140 -8.26 24.56 -13.15
N THR A 141 -8.81 23.95 -14.21
CA THR A 141 -10.17 23.42 -14.18
C THR A 141 -10.27 22.21 -13.23
N THR A 142 -11.48 21.88 -12.80
CA THR A 142 -11.70 20.68 -11.96
C THR A 142 -11.21 19.40 -12.65
N GLU A 143 -11.47 19.26 -13.97
CA GLU A 143 -11.03 18.11 -14.74
C GLU A 143 -9.49 18.01 -14.82
N GLN A 144 -8.82 19.13 -15.03
CA GLN A 144 -7.36 19.19 -15.03
C GLN A 144 -6.76 18.79 -13.67
N SER A 145 -7.33 19.31 -12.59
CA SER A 145 -6.90 19.02 -11.23
C SER A 145 -7.06 17.53 -10.88
N VAL A 146 -8.19 16.93 -11.26
CA VAL A 146 -8.45 15.49 -11.08
C VAL A 146 -7.50 14.66 -11.94
N SER A 147 -7.22 15.09 -13.17
CA SER A 147 -6.26 14.41 -14.05
C SER A 147 -4.87 14.34 -13.44
N VAL A 148 -4.38 15.43 -12.83
CA VAL A 148 -3.09 15.43 -12.12
C VAL A 148 -3.15 14.46 -10.92
N GLY A 149 -4.26 14.40 -10.17
CA GLY A 149 -4.45 13.43 -9.10
C GLY A 149 -4.38 11.97 -9.58
N MET A 150 -4.96 11.67 -10.75
CA MET A 150 -4.83 10.36 -11.39
C MET A 150 -3.39 10.06 -11.81
N MET A 151 -2.63 11.04 -12.30
CA MET A 151 -1.21 10.88 -12.64
C MET A 151 -0.37 10.57 -11.41
N ILE A 152 -0.65 11.21 -10.25
CA ILE A 152 -0.01 10.86 -8.97
C ILE A 152 -0.26 9.40 -8.62
N SER A 153 -1.50 8.92 -8.75
CA SER A 153 -1.87 7.52 -8.45
C SER A 153 -1.22 6.52 -9.41
N LEU A 154 -1.17 6.86 -10.70
CA LEU A 154 -0.49 6.05 -11.72
C LEU A 154 1.01 5.94 -11.43
N GLY A 155 1.65 7.08 -11.14
CA GLY A 155 3.04 7.13 -10.70
C GLY A 155 3.26 6.25 -9.49
N GLY A 156 2.35 6.29 -8.51
CA GLY A 156 2.41 5.47 -7.30
C GLY A 156 2.46 3.97 -7.58
N THR A 157 1.69 3.49 -8.54
CA THR A 157 1.73 2.09 -8.97
C THR A 157 3.13 1.70 -9.49
N CYS A 158 3.67 2.50 -10.39
CA CYS A 158 5.01 2.27 -10.96
C CYS A 158 6.10 2.36 -9.89
N GLY A 159 6.00 3.35 -8.99
CA GLY A 159 6.99 3.58 -7.96
C GLY A 159 7.12 2.47 -6.93
N ALA A 160 5.98 1.88 -6.53
CA ALA A 160 5.99 0.72 -5.65
C ALA A 160 6.74 -0.48 -6.27
N LEU A 161 6.52 -0.72 -7.58
CA LEU A 161 7.22 -1.78 -8.32
C LEU A 161 8.71 -1.47 -8.48
N ILE A 162 9.06 -0.23 -8.85
CA ILE A 162 10.45 0.21 -9.01
C ILE A 162 11.19 0.07 -7.67
N TYR A 163 10.58 0.49 -6.57
CA TYR A 163 11.17 0.29 -5.25
C TYR A 163 11.47 -1.19 -4.99
N GLY A 164 10.50 -2.07 -5.24
CA GLY A 164 10.68 -3.52 -5.05
C GLY A 164 11.82 -4.10 -5.88
N LEU A 165 11.95 -3.67 -7.13
CA LEU A 165 13.05 -4.08 -8.01
C LEU A 165 14.41 -3.57 -7.53
N LEU A 166 14.48 -2.31 -7.10
CA LEU A 166 15.73 -1.75 -6.56
C LEU A 166 16.12 -2.38 -5.22
N ALA A 167 15.17 -2.59 -4.33
CA ALA A 167 15.39 -3.22 -3.03
C ALA A 167 15.77 -4.71 -3.14
N SER A 168 15.51 -5.36 -4.26
CA SER A 168 16.01 -6.72 -4.53
C SER A 168 17.50 -6.78 -4.89
N ARG A 169 18.08 -5.67 -5.35
CA ARG A 169 19.49 -5.56 -5.76
C ARG A 169 20.34 -4.76 -4.78
N TRP A 170 19.74 -3.80 -4.10
CA TRP A 170 20.39 -2.91 -3.15
C TRP A 170 19.78 -3.08 -1.76
N THR A 171 20.37 -2.44 -0.75
CA THR A 171 19.81 -2.49 0.60
C THR A 171 18.48 -1.73 0.66
N ALA A 172 17.45 -2.36 1.22
CA ALA A 172 16.12 -1.75 1.35
C ALA A 172 16.17 -0.38 2.04
N ARG A 173 17.04 -0.24 3.06
CA ARG A 173 17.27 1.04 3.77
C ARG A 173 17.87 2.10 2.84
N GLY A 174 18.88 1.76 2.04
CA GLY A 174 19.52 2.70 1.12
C GLY A 174 18.55 3.19 0.04
N VAL A 175 17.73 2.29 -0.52
CA VAL A 175 16.70 2.65 -1.48
C VAL A 175 15.65 3.56 -0.85
N LEU A 176 15.22 3.28 0.39
CA LEU A 176 14.26 4.15 1.09
C LEU A 176 14.81 5.56 1.29
N ILE A 177 16.06 5.69 1.73
CA ILE A 177 16.71 7.01 1.90
C ILE A 177 16.76 7.76 0.57
N LEU A 178 17.17 7.09 -0.51
CA LEU A 178 17.20 7.68 -1.85
C LEU A 178 15.81 8.18 -2.28
N PHE A 179 14.78 7.34 -2.14
CA PHE A 179 13.41 7.71 -2.48
C PHE A 179 12.90 8.87 -1.63
N THR A 180 13.23 8.92 -0.34
CA THR A 180 12.85 10.03 0.54
C THR A 180 13.48 11.35 0.12
N ILE A 181 14.77 11.35 -0.22
CA ILE A 181 15.45 12.57 -0.71
C ILE A 181 14.85 13.02 -2.04
N LEU A 182 14.69 12.10 -2.99
CA LEU A 182 14.13 12.40 -4.29
C LEU A 182 12.67 12.86 -4.21
N SER A 183 11.85 12.27 -3.30
CA SER A 183 10.47 12.69 -3.12
C SER A 183 10.38 14.11 -2.58
N SER A 184 11.24 14.48 -1.64
CA SER A 184 11.29 15.84 -1.11
C SER A 184 11.64 16.87 -2.22
N ALA A 185 12.62 16.57 -3.04
CA ALA A 185 12.98 17.41 -4.17
C ALA A 185 11.85 17.49 -5.21
N ALA A 186 11.22 16.36 -5.55
CA ALA A 186 10.12 16.31 -6.50
C ALA A 186 8.89 17.10 -6.01
N ILE A 187 8.54 17.03 -4.71
CA ILE A 187 7.44 17.80 -4.13
C ILE A 187 7.72 19.30 -4.23
N ILE A 188 8.92 19.75 -3.87
CA ILE A 188 9.29 21.17 -3.96
C ILE A 188 9.16 21.63 -5.41
N THR A 189 9.71 20.88 -6.37
CA THR A 189 9.63 21.22 -7.79
C THR A 189 8.20 21.20 -8.30
N PHE A 190 7.37 20.25 -7.87
CA PHE A 190 5.96 20.18 -8.21
C PHE A 190 5.21 21.44 -7.76
N ILE A 191 5.43 21.89 -6.53
CA ILE A 191 4.77 23.10 -5.99
C ILE A 191 5.19 24.34 -6.78
N LEU A 192 6.48 24.49 -7.07
CA LEU A 192 7.01 25.66 -7.80
C LEU A 192 6.54 25.70 -9.27
N SER A 193 6.22 24.56 -9.86
CA SER A 193 5.88 24.41 -11.28
C SER A 193 4.40 24.09 -11.53
N SER A 194 3.55 24.13 -10.49
CA SER A 194 2.14 23.71 -10.53
C SER A 194 1.25 24.55 -11.45
N SER A 195 1.70 25.76 -11.88
CA SER A 195 0.92 26.63 -12.76
C SER A 195 0.79 26.11 -14.20
N ILE A 196 1.64 25.16 -14.61
CA ILE A 196 1.66 24.63 -15.99
C ILE A 196 1.17 23.18 -15.96
N LEU A 197 0.03 22.90 -16.59
CA LEU A 197 -0.63 21.58 -16.55
C LEU A 197 0.29 20.41 -16.90
N TRP A 198 1.03 20.49 -18.02
CA TRP A 198 1.92 19.41 -18.44
C TRP A 198 3.03 19.11 -17.45
N ILE A 199 3.59 20.17 -16.87
CA ILE A 199 4.63 20.07 -15.86
C ILE A 199 4.03 19.44 -14.58
N ALA A 200 2.85 19.90 -14.15
CA ALA A 200 2.13 19.34 -13.01
C ALA A 200 1.82 17.84 -13.20
N MET A 201 1.44 17.41 -14.41
CA MET A 201 1.21 15.99 -14.69
C MET A 201 2.48 15.16 -14.59
N VAL A 202 3.59 15.61 -15.18
CA VAL A 202 4.88 14.88 -15.17
C VAL A 202 5.42 14.78 -13.73
N PHE A 203 5.46 15.91 -13.02
CA PHE A 203 5.90 15.89 -11.62
C PHE A 203 4.92 15.18 -10.71
N GLY A 204 3.62 15.19 -11.02
CA GLY A 204 2.60 14.38 -10.33
C GLY A 204 2.94 12.88 -10.40
N ILE A 205 3.27 12.36 -11.58
CA ILE A 205 3.72 10.98 -11.75
C ILE A 205 4.97 10.71 -10.88
N LEU A 206 5.96 11.61 -10.94
CA LEU A 206 7.21 11.46 -10.20
C LEU A 206 6.99 11.47 -8.69
N VAL A 207 6.23 12.43 -8.18
CA VAL A 207 5.85 12.51 -6.75
C VAL A 207 5.12 11.26 -6.32
N GLY A 208 4.11 10.83 -7.09
CA GLY A 208 3.38 9.60 -6.81
C GLY A 208 4.30 8.38 -6.74
N ALA A 209 5.20 8.23 -7.71
CA ALA A 209 6.16 7.13 -7.77
C ALA A 209 7.08 7.09 -6.54
N LEU A 210 7.65 8.23 -6.19
CA LEU A 210 8.60 8.31 -5.08
C LEU A 210 7.91 8.12 -3.73
N MET A 211 6.74 8.71 -3.52
CA MET A 211 5.97 8.58 -2.26
C MET A 211 5.49 7.15 -2.02
N ASN A 212 4.89 6.49 -3.03
CA ASN A 212 4.48 5.10 -2.88
C ASN A 212 5.68 4.14 -2.78
N GLY A 213 6.80 4.48 -3.40
CA GLY A 213 8.06 3.77 -3.17
C GLY A 213 8.52 3.87 -1.71
N CYS A 214 8.43 5.06 -1.09
CA CYS A 214 8.71 5.23 0.35
C CYS A 214 7.77 4.39 1.22
N ILE A 215 6.47 4.37 0.91
CA ILE A 215 5.48 3.55 1.64
C ILE A 215 5.85 2.06 1.53
N SER A 216 6.14 1.56 0.32
CA SER A 216 6.59 0.19 0.10
C SER A 216 7.88 -0.12 0.86
N GLY A 217 8.78 0.86 0.96
CA GLY A 217 10.03 0.76 1.71
C GLY A 217 9.82 0.58 3.20
N LEU A 218 8.94 1.37 3.79
CA LEU A 218 8.59 1.25 5.21
C LEU A 218 7.98 -0.12 5.52
N TYR A 219 7.05 -0.60 4.69
CA TYR A 219 6.47 -1.93 4.85
C TYR A 219 7.50 -3.05 4.68
N THR A 220 8.53 -2.85 3.87
CA THR A 220 9.61 -3.82 3.68
C THR A 220 10.59 -3.83 4.85
N LEU A 221 10.90 -2.66 5.44
CA LEU A 221 11.84 -2.54 6.55
C LEU A 221 11.25 -2.98 7.89
N ASN A 222 9.95 -2.79 8.09
CA ASN A 222 9.30 -3.08 9.36
C ASN A 222 9.55 -4.52 9.84
N PRO A 223 9.28 -5.58 9.06
CA PRO A 223 9.57 -6.96 9.49
C PRO A 223 11.05 -7.30 9.56
N LEU A 224 11.94 -6.49 8.97
CA LEU A 224 13.41 -6.69 9.06
C LEU A 224 14.02 -6.07 10.32
N THR A 225 13.27 -5.25 11.03
CA THR A 225 13.77 -4.52 12.21
C THR A 225 13.48 -5.26 13.52
N TYR A 226 12.46 -6.09 13.52
CA TYR A 226 12.05 -6.87 14.69
C TYR A 226 12.42 -8.34 14.53
N ASP A 227 12.75 -9.01 15.63
CA ASP A 227 12.96 -10.45 15.63
C ASP A 227 11.64 -11.16 15.28
N ALA A 228 11.73 -12.35 14.64
CA ALA A 228 10.56 -13.08 14.13
C ALA A 228 9.54 -13.48 15.24
N ASP A 229 9.95 -13.38 16.50
CA ASP A 229 9.13 -13.74 17.66
C ASP A 229 8.30 -12.55 18.19
N ILE A 230 8.43 -11.34 17.61
CA ILE A 230 7.69 -10.11 17.94
C ILE A 230 6.71 -9.75 16.83
#